data_c05e0b0c091c30dce77ad8c45426dcc1
#
_entry.id   c05e0b0c091c30dce77ad8c45426dcc1
#
_cell.length_a   1.000
_cell.length_b   1.000
_cell.length_c   1.000
_cell.angle_alpha   90.00
_cell.angle_beta   90.00
_cell.angle_gamma   90.00
#
_symmetry.space_group_name_H-M   'P 1'
#
loop_
_entity.id
_entity.type
_entity.pdbx_description
1 polymer ?
#
loop_
_entity_poly.entity_id
_entity_poly.type
_entity_poly.pdbx_seq_one_letter_code
_entity_poly.pdbx_strand_id
1 'polypeptide(L)'
;NNLAYTSVALPLHTDLPNQEVPPGYQFLHCLANEATGGGSIFADGFAMAEDLREEDPGAFRLLSEVPVPFRFHDGDADIRVHEPVITLDATGEVIEIRYNAHLAAIFDMPPGIMPSYYRAYRAYMAKTRDPKYRLTLKLKAGEMVVFDNRRVLHGRDAFDPSTGYRHLHGCYVDRGEFSSRLRLLARRIEAANAA
;
A
#
# COMPACT_ATOMS: atom_id res chain seq x y z
N ASN A 1 -2.15 11.03 16.45
CA ASN A 1 -1.35 11.65 15.39
C ASN A 1 -1.03 10.62 14.32
N ASN A 2 -1.35 10.94 13.07
CA ASN A 2 -0.99 10.07 11.94
C ASN A 2 0.55 10.08 11.76
N LEU A 3 1.18 8.90 11.72
CA LEU A 3 2.63 8.75 11.58
C LEU A 3 3.18 9.39 10.29
N ALA A 4 2.37 9.52 9.25
CA ALA A 4 2.77 10.18 8.01
C ALA A 4 3.24 11.63 8.21
N TYR A 5 2.72 12.32 9.24
CA TYR A 5 3.06 13.70 9.60
C TYR A 5 4.13 13.82 10.69
N THR A 6 4.79 12.73 11.03
CA THR A 6 5.88 12.72 12.02
C THR A 6 7.24 12.50 11.34
N SER A 7 8.34 12.65 12.09
CA SER A 7 9.70 12.38 11.60
C SER A 7 10.16 10.92 11.78
N VAL A 8 9.37 10.09 12.49
CA VAL A 8 9.72 8.69 12.70
C VAL A 8 9.57 7.87 11.41
N ALA A 9 10.23 6.71 11.36
CA ALA A 9 10.09 5.79 10.25
C ALA A 9 8.63 5.35 10.08
N LEU A 10 8.19 5.27 8.83
CA LEU A 10 6.90 4.76 8.45
C LEU A 10 7.09 3.38 7.79
N PRO A 11 6.70 2.28 8.44
CA PRO A 11 6.82 0.95 7.88
C PRO A 11 6.06 0.81 6.57
N LEU A 12 6.47 -0.14 5.72
CA LEU A 12 5.78 -0.47 4.48
C LEU A 12 4.30 -0.82 4.73
N HIS A 13 3.42 -0.16 4.00
CA HIS A 13 1.96 -0.27 4.10
C HIS A 13 1.27 0.12 2.80
N THR A 14 0.00 -0.22 2.68
CA THR A 14 -0.93 0.40 1.72
C THR A 14 -1.77 1.44 2.44
N ASP A 15 -2.10 2.53 1.77
CA ASP A 15 -2.90 3.60 2.36
C ASP A 15 -4.39 3.23 2.42
N LEU A 16 -5.01 3.60 3.56
CA LEU A 16 -6.45 3.53 3.82
C LEU A 16 -7.09 2.16 3.56
N PRO A 17 -6.51 1.03 4.03
CA PRO A 17 -7.10 -0.30 3.87
C PRO A 17 -8.45 -0.45 4.59
N ASN A 18 -8.78 0.46 5.49
CA ASN A 18 -10.03 0.54 6.24
C ASN A 18 -11.19 1.15 5.44
N GLN A 19 -10.95 1.67 4.24
CA GLN A 19 -11.98 2.15 3.34
C GLN A 19 -12.60 0.96 2.56
N GLU A 20 -13.90 1.04 2.26
CA GLU A 20 -14.56 0.06 1.37
C GLU A 20 -13.86 -0.02 0.02
N VAL A 21 -13.52 1.14 -0.53
CA VAL A 21 -12.72 1.28 -1.75
C VAL A 21 -11.44 2.04 -1.42
N PRO A 22 -10.30 1.36 -1.23
CA PRO A 22 -9.02 2.04 -1.00
C PRO A 22 -8.61 2.90 -2.20
N PRO A 23 -7.77 3.93 -1.98
CA PRO A 23 -7.24 4.74 -3.06
C PRO A 23 -6.59 3.88 -4.16
N GLY A 24 -6.73 4.31 -5.41
CA GLY A 24 -6.12 3.67 -6.56
C GLY A 24 -4.65 4.06 -6.71
N TYR A 25 -4.39 5.08 -7.53
CA TYR A 25 -3.02 5.57 -7.75
C TYR A 25 -2.68 6.68 -6.78
N GLN A 26 -1.49 6.59 -6.20
CA GLN A 26 -0.94 7.63 -5.34
C GLN A 26 0.18 8.38 -6.06
N PHE A 27 0.16 9.69 -5.94
CA PHE A 27 1.18 10.61 -6.43
C PHE A 27 1.88 11.22 -5.23
N LEU A 28 3.21 11.18 -5.20
CA LEU A 28 4.02 11.87 -4.22
C LEU A 28 4.98 12.81 -4.94
N HIS A 29 4.69 14.11 -4.91
CA HIS A 29 5.51 15.16 -5.50
C HIS A 29 6.38 15.79 -4.45
N CYS A 30 7.69 15.81 -4.68
CA CYS A 30 8.67 16.39 -3.79
C CYS A 30 8.84 17.89 -4.09
N LEU A 31 8.49 18.73 -3.12
CA LEU A 31 8.75 20.18 -3.18
C LEU A 31 10.09 20.53 -2.55
N ALA A 32 10.46 19.85 -1.46
CA ALA A 32 11.74 19.95 -0.80
C ALA A 32 12.08 18.67 -0.04
N ASN A 33 13.34 18.26 0.01
CA ASN A 33 13.80 17.08 0.76
C ASN A 33 15.28 17.21 1.14
N GLU A 34 15.57 18.22 1.95
CA GLU A 34 16.91 18.58 2.38
C GLU A 34 17.33 17.86 3.67
N ALA A 35 16.35 17.43 4.48
CA ALA A 35 16.59 16.76 5.75
C ALA A 35 17.42 15.48 5.58
N THR A 36 18.24 15.17 6.57
CA THR A 36 18.99 13.91 6.65
C THR A 36 18.02 12.76 6.89
N GLY A 37 18.15 11.67 6.13
CA GLY A 37 17.21 10.55 6.13
C GLY A 37 15.98 10.80 5.23
N GLY A 38 14.85 10.25 5.58
CA GLY A 38 13.56 10.45 4.89
C GLY A 38 13.46 9.84 3.50
N GLY A 39 14.27 8.84 3.19
CA GLY A 39 14.16 8.06 1.95
C GLY A 39 12.78 7.40 1.85
N SER A 40 12.17 7.50 0.68
CA SER A 40 10.93 6.77 0.38
C SER A 40 11.26 5.31 0.07
N ILE A 41 10.49 4.39 0.62
CA ILE A 41 10.69 2.95 0.48
C ILE A 41 9.47 2.39 -0.23
N PHE A 42 9.70 1.52 -1.21
CA PHE A 42 8.65 0.84 -1.97
C PHE A 42 8.92 -0.66 -2.01
N ALA A 43 7.84 -1.46 -2.08
CA ALA A 43 7.92 -2.89 -2.31
C ALA A 43 6.72 -3.36 -3.13
N ASP A 44 6.93 -4.29 -4.07
CA ASP A 44 5.85 -4.89 -4.85
C ASP A 44 5.12 -5.94 -4.00
N GLY A 45 3.91 -5.57 -3.52
CA GLY A 45 3.08 -6.44 -2.70
C GLY A 45 2.59 -7.68 -3.44
N PHE A 46 2.42 -7.61 -4.76
CA PHE A 46 2.04 -8.77 -5.57
C PHE A 46 3.18 -9.78 -5.65
N ALA A 47 4.42 -9.32 -5.92
CA ALA A 47 5.58 -10.20 -5.90
C ALA A 47 5.79 -10.88 -4.55
N MET A 48 5.59 -10.14 -3.44
CA MET A 48 5.65 -10.73 -2.10
C MET A 48 4.53 -11.77 -1.86
N ALA A 49 3.33 -11.55 -2.40
CA ALA A 49 2.22 -12.49 -2.29
C ALA A 49 2.45 -13.76 -3.12
N GLU A 50 2.97 -13.63 -4.35
CA GLU A 50 3.29 -14.78 -5.20
C GLU A 50 4.44 -15.61 -4.61
N ASP A 51 5.51 -14.99 -4.13
CA ASP A 51 6.57 -15.71 -3.43
C ASP A 51 6.04 -16.42 -2.15
N LEU A 52 5.04 -15.83 -1.46
CA LEU A 52 4.39 -16.52 -0.34
C LEU A 52 3.54 -17.69 -0.80
N ARG A 53 2.86 -17.56 -1.95
CA ARG A 53 2.07 -18.65 -2.55
C ARG A 53 2.93 -19.87 -2.86
N GLU A 54 4.15 -19.64 -3.36
CA GLU A 54 5.09 -20.70 -3.68
C GLU A 54 5.75 -21.30 -2.42
N GLU A 55 6.18 -20.47 -1.47
CA GLU A 55 6.92 -20.88 -0.28
C GLU A 55 6.03 -21.51 0.81
N ASP A 56 4.82 -20.95 1.02
CA ASP A 56 3.83 -21.41 2.01
C ASP A 56 2.40 -21.21 1.47
N PRO A 57 1.91 -22.14 0.62
CA PRO A 57 0.54 -22.07 0.07
C PRO A 57 -0.55 -22.01 1.15
N GLY A 58 -0.29 -22.58 2.33
CA GLY A 58 -1.20 -22.54 3.48
C GLY A 58 -1.34 -21.13 4.05
N ALA A 59 -0.22 -20.43 4.21
CA ALA A 59 -0.20 -19.03 4.64
C ALA A 59 -0.86 -18.12 3.60
N PHE A 60 -0.53 -18.29 2.32
CA PHE A 60 -1.16 -17.54 1.23
C PHE A 60 -2.68 -17.69 1.24
N ARG A 61 -3.19 -18.93 1.34
CA ARG A 61 -4.62 -19.21 1.40
C ARG A 61 -5.29 -18.54 2.60
N LEU A 62 -4.69 -18.59 3.78
CA LEU A 62 -5.24 -17.90 4.95
C LEU A 62 -5.34 -16.40 4.75
N LEU A 63 -4.33 -15.78 4.13
CA LEU A 63 -4.32 -14.32 3.89
C LEU A 63 -5.26 -13.90 2.75
N SER A 64 -5.67 -14.81 1.86
CA SER A 64 -6.60 -14.54 0.76
C SER A 64 -8.05 -14.95 1.04
N GLU A 65 -8.29 -15.87 1.97
CA GLU A 65 -9.65 -16.37 2.25
C GLU A 65 -10.24 -15.85 3.56
N VAL A 66 -9.40 -15.46 4.52
CA VAL A 66 -9.87 -15.02 5.84
C VAL A 66 -9.84 -13.50 5.95
N PRO A 67 -11.01 -12.84 5.91
CA PRO A 67 -11.07 -11.39 6.10
C PRO A 67 -10.70 -11.01 7.53
N VAL A 68 -10.05 -9.87 7.67
CA VAL A 68 -9.67 -9.26 8.96
C VAL A 68 -10.14 -7.83 9.04
N PRO A 69 -10.38 -7.31 10.26
CA PRO A 69 -10.83 -5.94 10.42
C PRO A 69 -9.69 -4.94 10.19
N PHE A 70 -9.94 -3.97 9.31
CA PHE A 70 -9.18 -2.73 9.24
C PHE A 70 -10.06 -1.61 9.76
N ARG A 71 -9.54 -0.76 10.65
CA ARG A 71 -10.34 0.28 11.30
C ARG A 71 -9.52 1.53 11.58
N PHE A 72 -10.11 2.67 11.28
CA PHE A 72 -9.73 3.97 11.81
C PHE A 72 -10.89 4.53 12.61
N HIS A 73 -10.63 4.99 13.83
CA HIS A 73 -11.66 5.68 14.61
C HIS A 73 -11.04 6.81 15.44
N ASP A 74 -11.77 7.88 15.56
CA ASP A 74 -11.50 9.01 16.45
C ASP A 74 -12.82 9.58 16.99
N GLY A 75 -12.84 10.84 17.41
CA GLY A 75 -14.05 11.50 17.94
C GLY A 75 -15.14 11.75 16.90
N ASP A 76 -14.78 11.82 15.63
CA ASP A 76 -15.64 12.25 14.53
C ASP A 76 -15.87 11.19 13.45
N ALA A 77 -15.10 10.08 13.47
CA ALA A 77 -15.15 9.03 12.46
C ALA A 77 -14.92 7.62 13.04
N ASP A 78 -15.62 6.63 12.48
CA ASP A 78 -15.41 5.19 12.68
C ASP A 78 -15.53 4.49 11.33
N ILE A 79 -14.40 4.39 10.62
CA ILE A 79 -14.33 3.84 9.27
C ILE A 79 -13.68 2.47 9.36
N ARG A 80 -14.40 1.44 8.95
CA ARG A 80 -13.97 0.05 9.09
C ARG A 80 -14.46 -0.84 7.96
N VAL A 81 -13.70 -1.88 7.69
CA VAL A 81 -14.04 -2.92 6.72
C VAL A 81 -13.45 -4.25 7.18
N HIS A 82 -14.08 -5.36 6.79
CA HIS A 82 -13.53 -6.69 6.92
C HIS A 82 -13.15 -7.18 5.52
N GLU A 83 -11.86 -7.29 5.25
CA GLU A 83 -11.34 -7.70 3.95
C GLU A 83 -10.09 -8.57 4.12
N PRO A 84 -9.78 -9.48 3.19
CA PRO A 84 -8.54 -10.23 3.21
C PRO A 84 -7.33 -9.31 2.96
N VAL A 85 -6.15 -9.74 3.41
CA VAL A 85 -4.88 -9.06 3.11
C VAL A 85 -4.54 -9.15 1.63
N ILE A 86 -4.86 -10.30 0.98
CA ILE A 86 -4.62 -10.57 -0.43
C ILE A 86 -5.97 -10.79 -1.11
N THR A 87 -6.32 -9.96 -2.07
CA THR A 87 -7.54 -10.15 -2.86
C THR A 87 -7.20 -10.78 -4.20
N LEU A 88 -7.95 -11.83 -4.57
CA LEU A 88 -7.81 -12.53 -5.84
C LEU A 88 -9.00 -12.22 -6.76
N ASP A 89 -8.76 -12.29 -8.06
CA ASP A 89 -9.84 -12.31 -9.04
C ASP A 89 -10.41 -13.74 -9.24
N ALA A 90 -11.37 -13.87 -10.15
CA ALA A 90 -12.02 -15.15 -10.45
C ALA A 90 -11.08 -16.20 -11.08
N THR A 91 -9.92 -15.79 -11.58
CA THR A 91 -8.88 -16.68 -12.15
C THR A 91 -7.81 -17.04 -11.12
N GLY A 92 -7.87 -16.45 -9.92
CA GLY A 92 -6.90 -16.66 -8.83
C GLY A 92 -5.69 -15.72 -8.89
N GLU A 93 -5.71 -14.71 -9.76
CA GLU A 93 -4.64 -13.71 -9.84
C GLU A 93 -4.76 -12.67 -8.71
N VAL A 94 -3.63 -12.22 -8.16
CA VAL A 94 -3.59 -11.18 -7.13
C VAL A 94 -3.98 -9.83 -7.75
N ILE A 95 -5.02 -9.19 -7.24
CA ILE A 95 -5.52 -7.89 -7.76
C ILE A 95 -5.45 -6.75 -6.74
N GLU A 96 -5.30 -7.06 -5.45
CA GLU A 96 -5.18 -6.05 -4.40
C GLU A 96 -4.46 -6.60 -3.18
N ILE A 97 -3.64 -5.77 -2.56
CA ILE A 97 -3.06 -5.98 -1.23
C ILE A 97 -3.60 -4.91 -0.27
N ARG A 98 -4.12 -5.36 0.87
CA ARG A 98 -4.48 -4.51 2.01
C ARG A 98 -3.56 -4.83 3.18
N TYR A 99 -2.55 -4.01 3.40
CA TYR A 99 -1.58 -4.23 4.46
C TYR A 99 -1.19 -2.92 5.15
N ASN A 100 -1.60 -2.79 6.40
CA ASN A 100 -1.20 -1.65 7.24
C ASN A 100 -1.30 -2.06 8.71
N ALA A 101 -0.17 -2.25 9.37
CA ALA A 101 -0.13 -2.72 10.76
C ALA A 101 -0.73 -1.73 11.77
N HIS A 102 -0.86 -0.44 11.41
CA HIS A 102 -1.47 0.58 12.30
C HIS A 102 -2.99 0.65 12.17
N LEU A 103 -3.53 0.22 11.04
CA LEU A 103 -4.97 0.20 10.77
C LEU A 103 -5.58 -1.20 10.85
N ALA A 104 -4.76 -2.25 11.00
CA ALA A 104 -5.24 -3.56 11.37
C ALA A 104 -5.80 -3.50 12.80
N ALA A 105 -7.07 -3.82 12.95
CA ALA A 105 -7.71 -3.90 14.26
C ALA A 105 -7.44 -5.30 14.89
N ILE A 106 -7.99 -5.52 16.09
CA ILE A 106 -7.89 -6.82 16.75
C ILE A 106 -8.60 -7.87 15.88
N PHE A 107 -7.88 -8.93 15.52
CA PHE A 107 -8.45 -10.01 14.70
C PHE A 107 -9.56 -10.74 15.46
N ASP A 108 -10.72 -10.84 14.85
CA ASP A 108 -11.98 -11.38 15.40
C ASP A 108 -12.39 -12.73 14.76
N MET A 109 -11.43 -13.47 14.26
CA MET A 109 -11.62 -14.77 13.62
C MET A 109 -11.84 -15.91 14.64
N PRO A 110 -12.35 -17.07 14.21
CA PRO A 110 -12.48 -18.23 15.07
C PRO A 110 -11.16 -18.64 15.75
N PRO A 111 -11.16 -18.96 17.07
CA PRO A 111 -9.94 -19.28 17.81
C PRO A 111 -9.10 -20.40 17.20
N GLY A 112 -9.73 -21.36 16.52
CA GLY A 112 -9.04 -22.51 15.91
C GLY A 112 -8.11 -22.15 14.75
N ILE A 113 -8.39 -21.06 14.02
CA ILE A 113 -7.55 -20.61 12.90
C ILE A 113 -6.61 -19.48 13.30
N MET A 114 -6.88 -18.78 14.37
CA MET A 114 -6.15 -17.59 14.80
C MET A 114 -4.63 -17.81 14.91
N PRO A 115 -4.11 -18.86 15.55
CA PRO A 115 -2.65 -19.09 15.62
C PRO A 115 -2.00 -19.26 14.24
N SER A 116 -2.69 -19.96 13.32
CA SER A 116 -2.20 -20.17 11.95
C SER A 116 -2.26 -18.88 11.14
N TYR A 117 -3.32 -18.09 11.31
CA TYR A 117 -3.44 -16.79 10.67
C TYR A 117 -2.33 -15.82 11.13
N TYR A 118 -2.04 -15.73 12.42
CA TYR A 118 -0.93 -14.92 12.92
C TYR A 118 0.43 -15.36 12.36
N ARG A 119 0.66 -16.66 12.17
CA ARG A 119 1.88 -17.17 11.52
C ARG A 119 1.94 -16.70 10.06
N ALA A 120 0.84 -16.83 9.31
CA ALA A 120 0.73 -16.38 7.93
C ALA A 120 0.96 -14.86 7.79
N TYR A 121 0.31 -14.08 8.66
CA TYR A 121 0.47 -12.62 8.69
C TYR A 121 1.92 -12.21 8.99
N ARG A 122 2.57 -12.90 9.93
CA ARG A 122 4.01 -12.67 10.23
C ARG A 122 4.92 -13.08 9.08
N ALA A 123 4.60 -14.13 8.34
CA ALA A 123 5.37 -14.54 7.16
C ALA A 123 5.32 -13.43 6.09
N TYR A 124 4.14 -12.89 5.79
CA TYR A 124 4.02 -11.73 4.89
C TYR A 124 4.74 -10.49 5.43
N MET A 125 4.60 -10.20 6.73
CA MET A 125 5.30 -9.08 7.39
C MET A 125 6.83 -9.24 7.29
N ALA A 126 7.37 -10.46 7.37
CA ALA A 126 8.80 -10.70 7.23
C ALA A 126 9.29 -10.28 5.83
N LYS A 127 8.51 -10.56 4.78
CA LYS A 127 8.81 -10.12 3.40
C LYS A 127 8.88 -8.59 3.27
N THR A 128 8.06 -7.83 4.00
CA THR A 128 8.15 -6.35 3.99
C THR A 128 9.48 -5.82 4.55
N ARG A 129 10.21 -6.63 5.30
CA ARG A 129 11.51 -6.29 5.90
C ARG A 129 12.70 -6.85 5.13
N ASP A 130 12.45 -7.75 4.18
CA ASP A 130 13.49 -8.37 3.37
C ASP A 130 13.99 -7.36 2.31
N PRO A 131 15.31 -7.08 2.27
CA PRO A 131 15.91 -6.21 1.25
C PRO A 131 15.61 -6.62 -0.19
N LYS A 132 15.36 -7.91 -0.46
CA LYS A 132 15.00 -8.45 -1.78
C LYS A 132 13.84 -7.69 -2.43
N TYR A 133 12.85 -7.26 -1.65
CA TYR A 133 11.63 -6.60 -2.17
C TYR A 133 11.70 -5.06 -2.11
N ARG A 134 12.72 -4.50 -1.46
CA ARG A 134 12.75 -3.06 -1.13
C ARG A 134 13.50 -2.24 -2.16
N LEU A 135 12.83 -1.21 -2.67
CA LEU A 135 13.44 -0.12 -3.43
C LEU A 135 13.42 1.13 -2.55
N THR A 136 14.58 1.73 -2.32
CA THR A 136 14.68 2.99 -1.56
C THR A 136 15.17 4.11 -2.47
N LEU A 137 14.45 5.23 -2.48
CA LEU A 137 14.85 6.43 -3.20
C LEU A 137 14.70 7.66 -2.30
N LYS A 138 15.57 8.65 -2.52
CA LYS A 138 15.41 9.98 -1.94
C LYS A 138 15.02 10.94 -3.05
N LEU A 139 13.73 11.29 -3.13
CA LEU A 139 13.21 12.23 -4.11
C LEU A 139 13.84 13.61 -3.90
N LYS A 140 14.20 14.26 -5.00
CA LYS A 140 14.68 15.64 -5.05
C LYS A 140 13.53 16.60 -5.36
N ALA A 141 13.71 17.87 -5.06
CA ALA A 141 12.75 18.89 -5.42
C ALA A 141 12.43 18.84 -6.93
N GLY A 142 11.13 18.85 -7.27
CA GLY A 142 10.62 18.72 -8.64
C GLY A 142 10.40 17.27 -9.10
N GLU A 143 10.92 16.27 -8.40
CA GLU A 143 10.66 14.86 -8.73
C GLU A 143 9.31 14.39 -8.17
N MET A 144 8.69 13.46 -8.88
CA MET A 144 7.43 12.83 -8.49
C MET A 144 7.50 11.32 -8.70
N VAL A 145 6.96 10.56 -7.76
CA VAL A 145 6.71 9.13 -7.93
C VAL A 145 5.20 8.88 -7.99
N VAL A 146 4.80 7.96 -8.86
CA VAL A 146 3.42 7.51 -9.01
C VAL A 146 3.39 5.99 -8.87
N PHE A 147 2.48 5.47 -8.08
CA PHE A 147 2.34 4.03 -7.88
C PHE A 147 0.89 3.63 -7.63
N ASP A 148 0.59 2.36 -7.90
CA ASP A 148 -0.69 1.75 -7.57
C ASP A 148 -0.70 1.36 -6.09
N ASN A 149 -1.48 2.06 -5.28
CA ASN A 149 -1.60 1.84 -3.84
C ASN A 149 -2.19 0.48 -3.47
N ARG A 150 -2.90 -0.18 -4.41
CA ARG A 150 -3.44 -1.53 -4.19
C ARG A 150 -2.45 -2.64 -4.51
N ARG A 151 -1.27 -2.30 -5.04
CA ARG A 151 -0.19 -3.22 -5.37
C ARG A 151 1.08 -2.92 -4.59
N VAL A 152 1.49 -1.64 -4.56
CA VAL A 152 2.78 -1.23 -4.04
C VAL A 152 2.65 -0.80 -2.58
N LEU A 153 3.34 -1.52 -1.69
CA LEU A 153 3.53 -1.05 -0.34
C LEU A 153 4.57 0.06 -0.36
N HIS A 154 4.31 1.10 0.40
CA HIS A 154 5.23 2.23 0.52
C HIS A 154 5.47 2.60 1.98
N GLY A 155 6.58 3.27 2.22
CA GLY A 155 7.00 3.68 3.54
C GLY A 155 8.07 4.76 3.45
N ARG A 156 8.66 5.07 4.60
CA ARG A 156 9.67 6.13 4.69
C ARG A 156 10.62 5.84 5.83
N ASP A 157 11.91 6.04 5.58
CA ASP A 157 12.91 6.08 6.67
C ASP A 157 12.67 7.28 7.59
N ALA A 158 13.10 7.17 8.84
CA ALA A 158 13.12 8.31 9.74
C ALA A 158 13.98 9.44 9.16
N PHE A 159 13.65 10.68 9.51
CA PHE A 159 14.45 11.84 9.13
C PHE A 159 14.64 12.78 10.32
N ASP A 160 15.71 13.55 10.27
CA ASP A 160 16.01 14.57 11.27
C ASP A 160 15.51 15.94 10.76
N PRO A 161 14.39 16.47 11.31
CA PRO A 161 13.83 17.75 10.87
C PRO A 161 14.71 18.96 11.23
N SER A 162 15.71 18.81 12.10
CA SER A 162 16.65 19.87 12.44
C SER A 162 17.72 20.10 11.36
N THR A 163 17.89 19.15 10.43
CA THR A 163 18.95 19.17 9.41
C THR A 163 18.53 19.75 8.06
N GLY A 164 17.24 20.07 7.87
CA GLY A 164 16.74 20.65 6.63
C GLY A 164 15.24 20.53 6.47
N TYR A 165 14.73 21.28 5.49
CA TYR A 165 13.29 21.30 5.19
C TYR A 165 12.87 20.08 4.36
N ARG A 166 11.70 19.51 4.69
CA ARG A 166 11.10 18.39 3.95
C ARG A 166 9.62 18.64 3.70
N HIS A 167 9.23 18.66 2.41
CA HIS A 167 7.86 18.89 1.99
C HIS A 167 7.53 18.04 0.75
N LEU A 168 6.66 17.06 0.93
CA LEU A 168 6.08 16.26 -0.14
C LEU A 168 4.57 16.52 -0.18
N HIS A 169 4.05 16.72 -1.39
CA HIS A 169 2.60 16.74 -1.65
C HIS A 169 2.15 15.35 -2.11
N GLY A 170 1.08 14.84 -1.50
CA GLY A 170 0.42 13.60 -1.92
C GLY A 170 -0.98 13.88 -2.47
N CYS A 171 -1.38 13.13 -3.50
CA CYS A 171 -2.77 13.04 -3.92
C CYS A 171 -3.09 11.64 -4.41
N TYR A 172 -4.38 11.34 -4.50
CA TYR A 172 -4.89 10.06 -4.98
C TYR A 172 -5.75 10.26 -6.22
N VAL A 173 -5.71 9.26 -7.11
CA VAL A 173 -6.59 9.16 -8.27
C VAL A 173 -7.24 7.78 -8.24
N ASP A 174 -8.56 7.73 -8.39
CA ASP A 174 -9.31 6.48 -8.47
C ASP A 174 -8.89 5.66 -9.71
N ARG A 175 -8.81 4.31 -9.56
CA ARG A 175 -8.45 3.41 -10.68
C ARG A 175 -9.44 3.52 -11.84
N GLY A 176 -10.73 3.65 -11.54
CA GLY A 176 -11.79 3.77 -12.55
C GLY A 176 -11.64 5.05 -13.37
N GLU A 177 -11.40 6.17 -12.70
CA GLU A 177 -11.17 7.47 -13.35
C GLU A 177 -9.90 7.47 -14.21
N PHE A 178 -8.80 6.92 -13.68
CA PHE A 178 -7.56 6.80 -14.44
C PHE A 178 -7.76 5.94 -15.71
N SER A 179 -8.37 4.77 -15.57
CA SER A 179 -8.66 3.87 -16.70
C SER A 179 -9.63 4.49 -17.71
N SER A 180 -10.64 5.22 -17.22
CA SER A 180 -11.57 5.99 -18.07
C SER A 180 -10.82 7.02 -18.92
N ARG A 181 -9.91 7.76 -18.29
CA ARG A 181 -9.09 8.77 -18.98
C ARG A 181 -8.20 8.16 -20.05
N LEU A 182 -7.57 7.03 -19.76
CA LEU A 182 -6.74 6.32 -20.74
C LEU A 182 -7.56 5.91 -21.97
N ARG A 183 -8.74 5.30 -21.77
CA ARG A 183 -9.64 4.89 -22.88
C ARG A 183 -10.11 6.10 -23.71
N LEU A 184 -10.43 7.23 -23.09
CA LEU A 184 -10.82 8.44 -23.79
C LEU A 184 -9.69 9.02 -24.62
N LEU A 185 -8.46 9.04 -24.07
CA LEU A 185 -7.28 9.53 -24.80
C LEU A 185 -6.93 8.62 -25.99
N ALA A 186 -6.99 7.29 -25.81
CA ALA A 186 -6.76 6.34 -26.90
C ALA A 186 -7.71 6.61 -28.08
N ARG A 187 -9.03 6.72 -27.84
CA ARG A 187 -10.02 7.03 -28.88
C ARG A 187 -9.75 8.37 -29.60
N ARG A 188 -9.30 9.39 -28.86
CA ARG A 188 -8.97 10.69 -29.46
C ARG A 188 -7.75 10.60 -30.37
N ILE A 189 -6.73 9.83 -29.98
CA ILE A 189 -5.54 9.61 -30.80
C ILE A 189 -5.91 8.82 -32.07
N GLU A 190 -6.71 7.75 -31.94
CA GLU A 190 -7.20 6.98 -33.09
C GLU A 190 -7.98 7.85 -34.07
N ALA A 191 -8.90 8.69 -33.59
CA ALA A 191 -9.67 9.61 -34.43
C ALA A 191 -8.77 10.66 -35.12
N ALA A 192 -7.75 11.19 -34.44
CA ALA A 192 -6.83 12.14 -35.03
C ALA A 192 -5.91 11.52 -36.09
N ASN A 193 -5.57 10.23 -35.95
CA ASN A 193 -4.75 9.50 -36.94
C ASN A 193 -5.56 9.04 -38.17
N ALA A 194 -6.90 9.03 -38.09
CA ALA A 194 -7.79 8.64 -39.18
C ALA A 194 -8.30 9.82 -40.02
N ALA A 195 -8.05 11.05 -39.58
CA ALA A 195 -8.41 12.30 -40.27
C ALA A 195 -7.26 12.88 -41.10
#